data_ae8239145f02f7f29c79dd40347db2b5
#
_entry.id   ae8239145f02f7f29c79dd40347db2b5
#
_cell.length_a   1.000
_cell.length_b   1.000
_cell.length_c   1.000
_cell.angle_alpha   90.00
_cell.angle_beta   90.00
_cell.angle_gamma   90.00
#
_symmetry.space_group_name_H-M   'P 1'
#
loop_
_entity.id
_entity.type
_entity.pdbx_description
1 polymer ?
#
loop_
_entity_poly.entity_id
_entity_poly.type
_entity_poly.pdbx_seq_one_letter_code
_entity_poly.pdbx_strand_id
1 'polypeptide(L)'
;MKIFVTGCAGLLGANYTRHLLASGHEVIGIDDLSGGYKAFVPKGEKFTFVKLNLEKRKKVAELFQEHQPDVLIHFAAYAAEGLSPF
;
A
#
# COMPACT_ATOMS: atom_id res chain seq x y z
N MET A 1 0.51 14.86 3.13
CA MET A 1 0.37 13.71 4.05
C MET A 1 1.24 12.56 3.60
N LYS A 2 1.72 11.79 4.55
CA LYS A 2 2.38 10.52 4.27
C LYS A 2 1.40 9.39 4.54
N ILE A 3 1.12 8.57 3.54
CA ILE A 3 0.06 7.58 3.58
C ILE A 3 0.62 6.20 3.25
N PHE A 4 0.34 5.21 4.11
CA PHE A 4 0.60 3.81 3.80
C PHE A 4 -0.62 3.24 3.08
N VAL A 5 -0.37 2.54 1.97
CA VAL A 5 -1.42 1.82 1.24
C VAL A 5 -0.99 0.36 1.13
N THR A 6 -1.75 -0.53 1.76
CA THR A 6 -1.54 -1.96 1.58
C THR A 6 -2.36 -2.46 0.40
N GLY A 7 -1.84 -3.43 -0.34
CA GLY A 7 -2.51 -3.91 -1.55
C GLY A 7 -2.38 -2.97 -2.73
N CYS A 8 -1.31 -2.19 -2.78
CA CYS A 8 -1.12 -1.17 -3.82
C CYS A 8 -0.92 -1.73 -5.22
N ALA A 9 -0.60 -3.02 -5.35
CA ALA A 9 -0.47 -3.68 -6.65
C ALA A 9 -1.79 -4.31 -7.14
N GLY A 10 -2.84 -4.28 -6.32
CA GLY A 10 -4.19 -4.66 -6.75
C GLY A 10 -4.85 -3.53 -7.51
N LEU A 11 -5.93 -3.84 -8.22
CA LEU A 11 -6.60 -2.86 -9.07
C LEU A 11 -7.10 -1.63 -8.29
N LEU A 12 -7.82 -1.85 -7.19
CA LEU A 12 -8.36 -0.75 -6.40
C LEU A 12 -7.26 0.02 -5.69
N GLY A 13 -6.30 -0.70 -5.09
CA GLY A 13 -5.19 -0.06 -4.38
C GLY A 13 -4.33 0.77 -5.30
N ALA A 14 -4.04 0.26 -6.50
CA ALA A 14 -3.23 0.98 -7.47
C ALA A 14 -3.94 2.27 -7.95
N ASN A 15 -5.22 2.19 -8.26
CA ASN A 15 -5.98 3.35 -8.70
C ASN A 15 -6.08 4.41 -7.61
N TYR A 16 -6.34 3.99 -6.37
CA TYR A 16 -6.41 4.91 -5.25
C TYR A 16 -5.05 5.57 -4.99
N THR A 17 -3.98 4.78 -5.09
CA THR A 17 -2.62 5.31 -4.91
C THR A 17 -2.30 6.39 -5.95
N ARG A 18 -2.66 6.15 -7.23
CA ARG A 18 -2.46 7.16 -8.27
C ARG A 18 -3.20 8.45 -7.96
N HIS A 19 -4.42 8.33 -7.46
CA HIS A 19 -5.21 9.49 -7.05
C HIS A 19 -4.53 10.27 -5.93
N LEU A 20 -4.02 9.58 -4.91
CA LEU A 20 -3.31 10.22 -3.81
C LEU A 20 -2.05 10.94 -4.29
N LEU A 21 -1.29 10.31 -5.17
CA LEU A 21 -0.08 10.92 -5.73
C LEU A 21 -0.42 12.16 -6.56
N ALA A 22 -1.49 12.11 -7.32
CA ALA A 22 -1.96 13.26 -8.12
C ALA A 22 -2.38 14.42 -7.22
N SER A 23 -2.83 14.12 -6.00
CA SER A 23 -3.21 15.12 -5.02
C SER A 23 -2.02 15.66 -4.21
N GLY A 24 -0.82 15.19 -4.49
CA GLY A 24 0.39 15.71 -3.84
C GLY A 24 0.81 15.00 -2.56
N HIS A 25 0.18 13.89 -2.22
CA HIS A 25 0.55 13.11 -1.03
C HIS A 25 1.76 12.23 -1.30
N GLU A 26 2.51 11.95 -0.24
CA GLU A 26 3.56 10.93 -0.28
C GLU A 26 2.94 9.59 0.09
N VAL A 27 3.21 8.55 -0.72
CA VAL A 27 2.60 7.23 -0.52
C VAL A 27 3.68 6.17 -0.41
N ILE A 28 3.58 5.34 0.63
CA ILE A 28 4.37 4.12 0.76
C ILE A 28 3.41 2.97 0.50
N GLY A 29 3.60 2.29 -0.63
CA GLY A 29 2.76 1.16 -1.02
C GLY A 29 3.37 -0.15 -0.58
N ILE A 30 2.58 -1.01 0.03
CA ILE A 30 3.01 -2.31 0.55
C ILE A 30 2.18 -3.40 -0.12
N ASP A 31 2.86 -4.37 -0.73
CA ASP A 31 2.18 -5.50 -1.37
C ASP A 31 3.18 -6.65 -1.50
N ASP A 32 2.70 -7.88 -1.37
CA ASP A 32 3.53 -9.06 -1.60
C ASP A 32 3.39 -9.59 -3.03
N LEU A 33 2.56 -8.96 -3.84
CA LEU A 33 2.27 -9.32 -5.23
C LEU A 33 1.50 -10.63 -5.40
N SER A 34 1.00 -11.21 -4.32
CA SER A 34 0.25 -12.46 -4.39
C SER A 34 -1.13 -12.29 -5.02
N GLY A 35 -1.78 -11.15 -4.77
CA GLY A 35 -3.09 -10.85 -5.30
C GLY A 35 -3.11 -9.73 -6.33
N GLY A 36 -1.95 -9.31 -6.83
CA GLY A 36 -1.84 -8.22 -7.77
C GLY A 36 -0.67 -8.40 -8.71
N TYR A 37 -0.42 -7.40 -9.53
CA TYR A 37 0.63 -7.46 -10.54
C TYR A 37 1.58 -6.28 -10.39
N LYS A 38 2.87 -6.55 -10.55
CA LYS A 38 3.90 -5.51 -10.52
C LYS A 38 3.60 -4.39 -11.54
N ALA A 39 3.00 -4.75 -12.65
CA ALA A 39 2.64 -3.78 -13.70
C ALA A 39 1.63 -2.74 -13.22
N PHE A 40 0.84 -3.05 -12.19
CA PHE A 40 -0.15 -2.12 -11.64
C PHE A 40 0.45 -1.19 -10.58
N VAL A 41 1.66 -1.47 -10.11
CA VAL A 41 2.30 -0.63 -9.09
C VAL A 41 2.53 0.77 -9.66
N PRO A 42 1.98 1.81 -9.03
CA PRO A 42 2.19 3.17 -9.52
C PRO A 42 3.65 3.57 -9.46
N LYS A 43 4.00 4.60 -10.22
CA LYS A 43 5.34 5.16 -10.22
C LYS A 43 5.27 6.66 -10.00
N GLY A 44 6.24 7.23 -9.30
CA GLY A 44 6.29 8.64 -9.02
C GLY A 44 7.36 8.96 -7.99
N GLU A 45 7.77 10.22 -7.93
CA GLU A 45 8.81 10.65 -7.01
C GLU A 45 8.40 10.50 -5.55
N LYS A 46 7.11 10.69 -5.27
CA LYS A 46 6.58 10.60 -3.90
C LYS A 46 6.05 9.21 -3.57
N PHE A 47 6.29 8.23 -4.42
CA PHE A 47 5.83 6.86 -4.19
C PHE A 47 7.02 5.95 -3.88
N THR A 48 6.91 5.19 -2.80
CA THR A 48 7.86 4.15 -2.43
C THR A 48 7.13 2.82 -2.37
N PHE A 49 7.62 1.83 -3.11
CA PHE A 49 7.06 0.50 -3.10
C PHE A 49 7.87 -0.42 -2.19
N VAL A 50 7.18 -1.14 -1.31
CA VAL A 50 7.79 -2.14 -0.43
C VAL A 50 7.11 -3.48 -0.70
N LYS A 51 7.88 -4.44 -1.20
CA LYS A 51 7.39 -5.82 -1.35
C LYS A 51 7.51 -6.52 -0.02
N LEU A 52 6.38 -6.74 0.65
CA LEU A 52 6.35 -7.30 1.98
C LEU A 52 5.04 -8.02 2.23
N ASN A 53 5.12 -9.22 2.81
CA ASN A 53 3.95 -9.93 3.29
C ASN A 53 3.54 -9.35 4.65
N LEU A 54 2.29 -8.92 4.77
CA LEU A 54 1.77 -8.30 5.98
C LEU A 54 1.72 -9.26 7.18
N GLU A 55 1.87 -10.56 6.96
CA GLU A 55 1.99 -11.52 8.05
C GLU A 55 3.29 -11.35 8.83
N LYS A 56 4.29 -10.72 8.23
CA LYS A 56 5.55 -10.42 8.89
C LYS A 56 5.41 -9.16 9.73
N ARG A 57 4.72 -9.30 10.84
CA ARG A 57 4.32 -8.18 11.71
C ARG A 57 5.48 -7.34 12.20
N LYS A 58 6.61 -7.99 12.50
CA LYS A 58 7.78 -7.27 12.99
C LYS A 58 8.30 -6.30 11.95
N LYS A 59 8.38 -6.73 10.70
CA LYS A 59 8.84 -5.86 9.61
C LYS A 59 7.85 -4.75 9.31
N VAL A 60 6.57 -5.03 9.42
CA VAL A 60 5.52 -4.00 9.27
C VAL A 60 5.68 -2.94 10.35
N ALA A 61 5.89 -3.36 11.60
CA ALA A 61 6.11 -2.42 12.70
C ALA A 61 7.35 -1.56 12.49
N GLU A 62 8.42 -2.15 11.97
CA GLU A 62 9.64 -1.40 11.65
C GLU A 62 9.37 -0.34 10.58
N LEU A 63 8.58 -0.65 9.56
CA LEU A 63 8.20 0.32 8.54
C LEU A 63 7.38 1.47 9.12
N PHE A 64 6.47 1.18 10.02
CA PHE A 64 5.70 2.22 10.70
C PHE A 64 6.60 3.15 11.50
N GLN A 65 7.58 2.60 12.20
CA GLN A 65 8.53 3.41 12.96
C GLN A 65 9.42 4.25 12.06
N GLU A 66 9.86 3.68 10.94
CA GLU A 66 10.75 4.37 10.00
C GLU A 66 10.05 5.52 9.29
N HIS A 67 8.83 5.29 8.81
CA HIS A 67 8.12 6.26 7.96
C HIS A 67 7.13 7.13 8.71
N GLN A 68 6.59 6.66 9.83
CA GLN A 68 5.62 7.39 10.65
C GLN A 68 4.46 7.96 9.80
N PRO A 69 3.67 7.11 9.15
CA PRO A 69 2.62 7.60 8.27
C PRO A 69 1.50 8.27 9.05
N ASP A 70 0.86 9.23 8.41
CA ASP A 70 -0.30 9.92 8.98
C ASP A 70 -1.58 9.08 8.89
N VAL A 71 -1.67 8.26 7.84
CA VAL A 71 -2.88 7.48 7.53
C VAL A 71 -2.47 6.11 7.00
N LEU A 72 -3.23 5.09 7.33
CA LEU A 72 -3.11 3.75 6.76
C LEU A 72 -4.40 3.41 6.00
N ILE A 73 -4.25 3.04 4.73
CA ILE A 73 -5.37 2.56 3.91
C ILE A 73 -5.08 1.11 3.56
N HIS A 74 -5.99 0.21 3.95
CA HIS A 74 -5.73 -1.21 3.92
C HIS A 74 -6.59 -1.93 2.88
N PHE A 75 -6.09 -2.05 1.66
CA PHE A 75 -6.77 -2.78 0.59
C PHE A 75 -6.41 -4.27 0.57
N ALA A 76 -5.29 -4.66 1.16
CA ALA A 76 -4.79 -6.02 1.04
C ALA A 76 -5.78 -7.07 1.58
N ALA A 77 -6.32 -6.86 2.78
CA ALA A 77 -7.26 -7.81 3.36
C ALA A 77 -8.57 -7.83 2.58
N TYR A 78 -9.00 -6.69 2.09
CA TYR A 78 -10.19 -6.60 1.26
C TYR A 78 -10.03 -7.40 -0.03
N ALA A 79 -8.89 -7.23 -0.69
CA ALA A 79 -8.59 -7.94 -1.93
C ALA A 79 -8.45 -9.46 -1.71
N ALA A 80 -7.82 -9.86 -0.61
CA ALA A 80 -7.55 -11.26 -0.32
C ALA A 80 -8.81 -12.04 0.03
N GLU A 81 -9.75 -11.42 0.72
CA GLU A 81 -10.96 -12.08 1.21
C GLU A 81 -12.23 -11.66 0.47
N GLY A 82 -12.12 -10.65 -0.38
CA GLY A 82 -13.21 -10.18 -1.21
C GLY A 82 -14.27 -9.39 -0.46
N LEU A 83 -14.74 -9.86 0.66
CA LEU A 83 -15.85 -9.26 1.39
C LEU A 83 -15.56 -9.01 2.86
N SER A 84 -14.34 -9.21 3.30
CA SER A 84 -14.01 -9.08 4.70
C SER A 84 -14.09 -7.62 5.16
N PRO A 85 -14.95 -7.28 6.10
CA PRO A 85 -14.95 -5.96 6.70
C PRO A 85 -13.81 -5.85 7.71
N PHE A 86 -13.43 -4.66 8.00
CA PHE A 86 -12.41 -4.38 9.00
C PHE A 86 -13.04 -3.76 10.23
#